data_b8f9ba4d306fa95ae21b74c6b5c347e5
#
_entry.id   b8f9ba4d306fa95ae21b74c6b5c347e5
#
_cell.length_a   1.000
_cell.length_b   1.000
_cell.length_c   1.000
_cell.angle_alpha   90.00
_cell.angle_beta   90.00
_cell.angle_gamma   90.00
#
_symmetry.space_group_name_H-M   'P 1'
#
loop_
_entity.id
_entity.type
_entity.pdbx_description
1 polymer ?
#
loop_
_entity_poly.entity_id
_entity_poly.type
_entity_poly.pdbx_seq_one_letter_code
_entity_poly.pdbx_strand_id
1 'polypeptide(L)'
;LDDYLPKNPDIILMPNSVTRFEASKVVDHFKKISKRIKIGIIHLKQLKPFSLSKKIVKYINSSKKGVLITDNDYEDGLPRILSGKINEITSNKIHILGLRNRTAGHHKKVDNLPPDANKIIKFIKNKIKI
;
A
#
# COMPACT_ATOMS: atom_id res chain seq x y z
N LEU A 1 6.98 -13.96 0.68
CA LEU A 1 5.72 -13.22 0.82
C LEU A 1 4.93 -13.30 -0.49
N ASP A 2 3.76 -13.88 -0.42
CA ASP A 2 2.92 -14.11 -1.58
C ASP A 2 1.88 -13.01 -1.75
N ASP A 3 1.48 -12.78 -3.02
CA ASP A 3 0.35 -11.92 -3.32
C ASP A 3 -0.94 -12.52 -2.74
N TYR A 4 -1.85 -11.65 -2.33
CA TYR A 4 -3.20 -12.01 -1.90
C TYR A 4 -4.20 -11.24 -2.75
N LEU A 5 -4.93 -11.94 -3.61
CA LEU A 5 -5.72 -11.33 -4.68
C LEU A 5 -7.22 -11.69 -4.59
N PRO A 6 -7.94 -11.25 -3.55
CA PRO A 6 -9.38 -11.46 -3.49
C PRO A 6 -10.07 -10.74 -4.65
N LYS A 7 -11.16 -11.32 -5.14
CA LYS A 7 -11.91 -10.79 -6.27
C LYS A 7 -12.58 -9.45 -5.91
N ASN A 8 -12.52 -8.47 -6.80
CA ASN A 8 -13.11 -7.14 -6.62
C ASN A 8 -12.70 -6.48 -5.29
N PRO A 9 -11.41 -6.23 -5.07
CA PRO A 9 -10.95 -5.66 -3.81
C PRO A 9 -11.44 -4.22 -3.63
N ASP A 10 -11.63 -3.81 -2.38
CA ASP A 10 -11.95 -2.42 -2.05
C ASP A 10 -10.71 -1.54 -2.19
N ILE A 11 -9.56 -2.05 -1.77
CA ILE A 11 -8.25 -1.42 -1.91
C ILE A 11 -7.19 -2.51 -2.09
N ILE A 12 -6.12 -2.19 -2.80
CA ILE A 12 -4.96 -3.07 -2.95
C ILE A 12 -3.79 -2.44 -2.22
N LEU A 13 -3.19 -3.16 -1.30
CA LEU A 13 -1.94 -2.78 -0.66
C LEU A 13 -0.77 -3.18 -1.56
N MET A 14 0.16 -2.26 -1.75
CA MET A 14 1.41 -2.52 -2.46
C MET A 14 2.55 -2.15 -1.50
N PRO A 15 2.84 -3.03 -0.53
CA PRO A 15 3.82 -2.74 0.50
C PRO A 15 5.24 -2.95 0.00
N ASN A 16 6.14 -2.09 0.43
CA ASN A 16 7.57 -2.19 0.17
C ASN A 16 8.34 -2.30 1.47
N SER A 17 9.54 -2.88 1.40
CA SER A 17 10.46 -2.98 2.54
C SER A 17 9.77 -3.60 3.76
N VAL A 18 9.99 -3.05 4.94
CA VAL A 18 9.45 -3.57 6.21
C VAL A 18 7.92 -3.54 6.28
N THR A 19 7.26 -2.70 5.50
CA THR A 19 5.79 -2.63 5.49
C THR A 19 5.15 -3.90 4.91
N ARG A 20 5.92 -4.73 4.21
CA ARG A 20 5.46 -6.03 3.72
C ARG A 20 4.98 -6.95 4.83
N PHE A 21 5.63 -6.89 5.99
CA PHE A 21 5.26 -7.69 7.15
C PHE A 21 4.00 -7.16 7.85
N GLU A 22 3.66 -5.91 7.61
CA GLU A 22 2.47 -5.29 8.19
C GLU A 22 1.20 -5.52 7.35
N ALA A 23 1.34 -5.77 6.06
CA ALA A 23 0.20 -5.90 5.15
C ALA A 23 -0.75 -7.05 5.52
N SER A 24 -0.23 -8.22 5.90
CA SER A 24 -1.06 -9.36 6.30
C SER A 24 -1.86 -9.05 7.58
N LYS A 25 -1.28 -8.31 8.50
CA LYS A 25 -1.97 -7.87 9.73
C LYS A 25 -3.14 -6.94 9.41
N VAL A 26 -2.97 -6.06 8.42
CA VAL A 26 -4.05 -5.18 7.94
C VAL A 26 -5.19 -6.01 7.35
N VAL A 27 -4.89 -6.96 6.50
CA VAL A 27 -5.89 -7.86 5.89
C VAL A 27 -6.65 -8.62 6.99
N ASP A 28 -5.96 -9.19 7.95
CA ASP A 28 -6.56 -9.94 9.05
C ASP A 28 -7.49 -9.06 9.89
N HIS A 29 -7.08 -7.83 10.15
CA HIS A 29 -7.91 -6.86 10.89
C HIS A 29 -9.25 -6.62 10.18
N PHE A 30 -9.23 -6.33 8.88
CA PHE A 30 -10.45 -6.08 8.13
C PHE A 30 -11.33 -7.32 7.97
N LYS A 31 -10.74 -8.50 7.83
CA LYS A 31 -11.50 -9.76 7.83
C LYS A 31 -12.29 -9.98 9.10
N LYS A 32 -11.74 -9.59 10.26
CA LYS A 32 -12.42 -9.69 11.56
C LYS A 32 -13.60 -8.71 11.69
N ILE A 33 -13.50 -7.54 11.08
CA ILE A 33 -14.54 -6.53 11.14
C ILE A 33 -15.71 -6.88 10.22
N SER A 34 -15.42 -7.25 8.97
CA SER A 34 -16.45 -7.53 7.97
C SER A 34 -15.90 -8.38 6.84
N LYS A 35 -16.65 -9.42 6.48
CA LYS A 35 -16.36 -10.24 5.29
C LYS A 35 -16.60 -9.49 3.98
N ARG A 36 -17.27 -8.35 4.02
CA ARG A 36 -17.55 -7.52 2.82
C ARG A 36 -16.35 -6.69 2.40
N ILE A 37 -15.47 -6.34 3.33
CA ILE A 37 -14.28 -5.54 3.03
C ILE A 37 -13.18 -6.49 2.54
N LYS A 38 -12.71 -6.26 1.33
CA LYS A 38 -11.69 -7.08 0.67
C LYS A 38 -10.45 -6.24 0.40
N ILE A 39 -9.36 -6.61 1.03
CA ILE A 39 -8.07 -5.95 0.89
C ILE A 39 -7.13 -6.88 0.12
N GLY A 40 -6.68 -6.46 -1.06
CA GLY A 40 -5.68 -7.20 -1.83
C GLY A 40 -4.26 -6.82 -1.43
N ILE A 41 -3.30 -7.70 -1.71
CA ILE A 41 -1.87 -7.43 -1.51
C ILE A 41 -1.12 -7.84 -2.76
N ILE A 42 -0.33 -6.92 -3.31
CA ILE A 42 0.62 -7.19 -4.40
C ILE A 42 2.02 -6.86 -3.89
N HIS A 43 2.92 -7.84 -3.91
CA HIS A 43 4.33 -7.65 -3.59
C HIS A 43 5.11 -7.41 -4.88
N LEU A 44 5.74 -6.24 -5.01
CA LEU A 44 6.61 -5.95 -6.13
C LEU A 44 7.89 -6.77 -6.02
N LYS A 45 8.17 -7.59 -7.03
CA LYS A 45 9.34 -8.47 -7.06
C LYS A 45 10.53 -7.83 -7.76
N GLN A 46 10.28 -6.86 -8.61
CA GLN A 46 11.33 -6.20 -9.39
C GLN A 46 11.00 -4.72 -9.58
N LEU A 47 11.96 -3.86 -9.25
CA LEU A 47 11.83 -2.40 -9.38
C LEU A 47 12.57 -1.84 -10.59
N LYS A 48 13.59 -2.55 -11.07
CA LYS A 48 14.40 -2.15 -12.26
C LYS A 48 14.69 -3.36 -13.14
N PRO A 49 14.18 -3.38 -14.38
CA PRO A 49 13.12 -2.52 -14.90
C PRO A 49 11.80 -2.78 -14.17
N PHE A 50 11.03 -1.74 -13.93
CA PHE A 50 9.70 -1.90 -13.37
C PHE A 50 8.74 -2.43 -14.44
N SER A 51 8.07 -3.52 -14.13
CA SER A 51 7.03 -4.07 -15.01
C SER A 51 5.97 -4.83 -14.21
N LEU A 52 4.76 -4.80 -14.71
CA LEU A 52 3.65 -5.56 -14.16
C LEU A 52 3.01 -6.39 -15.29
N SER A 53 2.62 -7.62 -14.97
CA SER A 53 1.91 -8.45 -15.94
C SER A 53 0.55 -7.85 -16.29
N LYS A 54 0.02 -8.20 -17.46
CA LYS A 54 -1.33 -7.78 -17.88
C LYS A 54 -2.39 -8.21 -16.86
N LYS A 55 -2.23 -9.39 -16.26
CA LYS A 55 -3.13 -9.91 -15.23
C LYS A 55 -3.14 -9.00 -13.99
N ILE A 56 -1.96 -8.55 -13.54
CA ILE A 56 -1.83 -7.66 -12.38
C ILE A 56 -2.41 -6.28 -12.70
N VAL A 57 -2.14 -5.72 -13.87
CA VAL A 57 -2.71 -4.44 -14.29
C VAL A 57 -4.25 -4.51 -14.29
N LYS A 58 -4.81 -5.58 -14.85
CA LYS A 58 -6.26 -5.80 -14.84
C LYS A 58 -6.81 -5.89 -13.41
N TYR A 59 -6.09 -6.56 -12.52
CA TYR A 59 -6.47 -6.68 -11.13
C TYR A 59 -6.44 -5.31 -10.41
N ILE A 60 -5.41 -4.50 -10.64
CA ILE A 60 -5.32 -3.14 -10.10
C ILE A 60 -6.53 -2.31 -10.54
N ASN A 61 -6.90 -2.40 -11.83
CA ASN A 61 -8.04 -1.67 -12.35
C ASN A 61 -9.39 -2.13 -11.78
N SER A 62 -9.46 -3.34 -11.23
CA SER A 62 -10.68 -3.87 -10.57
C SER A 62 -10.89 -3.33 -9.16
N SER A 63 -9.91 -2.70 -8.56
CA SER A 63 -10.01 -2.16 -7.20
C SER A 63 -10.95 -0.95 -7.14
N LYS A 64 -11.85 -0.95 -6.17
CA LYS A 64 -12.84 0.13 -6.02
C LYS A 64 -12.22 1.46 -5.62
N LYS A 65 -11.23 1.43 -4.75
CA LYS A 65 -10.56 2.64 -4.22
C LYS A 65 -9.11 2.78 -4.65
N GLY A 66 -8.63 1.90 -5.51
CA GLY A 66 -7.29 1.97 -6.09
C GLY A 66 -6.23 1.19 -5.32
N VAL A 67 -5.04 1.76 -5.26
CA VAL A 67 -3.85 1.14 -4.68
C VAL A 67 -3.31 2.03 -3.57
N LEU A 68 -2.85 1.42 -2.49
CA LEU A 68 -2.11 2.09 -1.42
C LEU A 68 -0.68 1.55 -1.40
N ILE A 69 0.28 2.39 -1.76
CA ILE A 69 1.70 2.10 -1.65
C ILE A 69 2.15 2.45 -0.24
N THR A 70 2.77 1.51 0.45
CA THR A 70 3.37 1.74 1.77
C THR A 70 4.86 1.47 1.72
N ASP A 71 5.66 2.26 2.43
CA ASP A 71 7.11 2.15 2.44
C ASP A 71 7.70 2.70 3.74
N ASN A 72 8.94 2.32 4.03
CA ASN A 72 9.74 2.92 5.08
C ASN A 72 10.57 4.11 4.59
N ASP A 73 10.47 4.47 3.31
CA ASP A 73 11.08 5.65 2.73
C ASP A 73 10.14 6.86 2.84
N TYR A 74 10.66 8.05 2.58
CA TYR A 74 9.86 9.26 2.52
C TYR A 74 8.82 9.17 1.39
N GLU A 75 7.66 9.80 1.60
CA GLU A 75 6.57 9.78 0.63
C GLU A 75 7.01 10.31 -0.75
N ASP A 76 7.91 11.31 -0.78
CA ASP A 76 8.45 11.87 -2.02
C ASP A 76 9.64 11.07 -2.60
N GLY A 77 10.09 10.01 -1.94
CA GLY A 77 11.14 9.12 -2.41
C GLY A 77 10.61 8.01 -3.33
N LEU A 78 11.00 6.78 -3.06
CA LEU A 78 10.60 5.60 -3.85
C LEU A 78 9.07 5.47 -4.03
N PRO A 79 8.24 5.69 -3.00
CA PRO A 79 6.79 5.60 -3.18
C PRO A 79 6.26 6.52 -4.29
N ARG A 80 6.78 7.73 -4.40
CA ARG A 80 6.37 8.68 -5.45
C ARG A 80 6.79 8.22 -6.84
N ILE A 81 7.98 7.66 -6.95
CA ILE A 81 8.48 7.09 -8.22
C ILE A 81 7.58 5.92 -8.65
N LEU A 82 7.26 5.02 -7.75
CA LEU A 82 6.37 3.88 -8.02
C LEU A 82 4.97 4.36 -8.42
N SER A 83 4.43 5.34 -7.71
CA SER A 83 3.15 5.94 -8.05
C SER A 83 3.13 6.46 -9.49
N GLY A 84 4.17 7.17 -9.91
CA GLY A 84 4.31 7.66 -11.29
C GLY A 84 4.31 6.54 -12.30
N LYS A 85 5.09 5.48 -12.05
CA LYS A 85 5.18 4.31 -12.95
C LYS A 85 3.86 3.55 -13.05
N ILE A 86 3.16 3.39 -11.95
CA ILE A 86 1.86 2.71 -11.93
C ILE A 86 0.80 3.56 -12.65
N ASN A 87 0.83 4.88 -12.49
CA ASN A 87 -0.06 5.80 -13.21
C ASN A 87 0.08 5.72 -14.73
N GLU A 88 1.27 5.37 -15.24
CA GLU A 88 1.48 5.22 -16.68
C GLU A 88 0.74 4.00 -17.28
N ILE A 89 0.45 3.00 -16.47
CA ILE A 89 -0.11 1.72 -16.92
C ILE A 89 -1.51 1.42 -16.38
N THR A 90 -2.00 2.21 -15.43
CA THR A 90 -3.36 2.07 -14.88
C THR A 90 -4.04 3.44 -14.79
N SER A 91 -5.37 3.45 -14.79
CA SER A 91 -6.16 4.67 -14.60
C SER A 91 -6.72 4.79 -13.19
N ASN A 92 -6.41 3.84 -12.31
CA ASN A 92 -6.97 3.83 -10.96
C ASN A 92 -6.23 4.80 -10.02
N LYS A 93 -6.87 5.14 -8.90
CA LYS A 93 -6.28 6.02 -7.88
C LYS A 93 -5.10 5.35 -7.19
N ILE A 94 -4.08 6.13 -6.86
CA ILE A 94 -2.92 5.68 -6.12
C ILE A 94 -2.74 6.57 -4.90
N HIS A 95 -2.69 5.92 -3.74
CA HIS A 95 -2.42 6.57 -2.46
C HIS A 95 -1.03 6.17 -1.98
N ILE A 96 -0.40 7.04 -1.21
CA ILE A 96 0.94 6.80 -0.67
C ILE A 96 0.91 7.02 0.84
N LEU A 97 1.52 6.11 1.56
CA LEU A 97 1.78 6.23 2.99
C LEU A 97 3.22 5.79 3.27
N GLY A 98 4.05 6.74 3.64
CA GLY A 98 5.45 6.53 3.98
C GLY A 98 5.87 7.44 5.11
N LEU A 99 7.16 7.75 5.19
CA LEU A 99 7.66 8.77 6.11
C LEU A 99 7.29 10.16 5.61
N ARG A 100 6.95 11.04 6.54
CA ARG A 100 6.74 12.46 6.22
C ARG A 100 8.07 13.13 5.86
N ASN A 101 8.01 14.17 5.03
CA ASN A 101 9.18 14.97 4.64
C ASN A 101 9.66 15.85 5.79
N ARG A 102 10.14 15.23 6.86
CA ARG A 102 10.76 15.91 8.01
C ARG A 102 11.83 15.02 8.61
N THR A 103 12.79 15.62 9.27
CA THR A 103 13.87 14.90 9.90
C THR A 103 13.34 13.92 10.95
N ALA A 104 13.77 12.65 10.85
CA ALA A 104 13.56 11.68 11.92
C ALA A 104 14.58 11.98 13.03
N GLY A 105 14.12 12.46 14.17
CA GLY A 105 14.99 12.72 15.32
C GLY A 105 15.50 11.43 15.96
N HIS A 106 16.52 11.54 16.80
CA HIS A 106 17.08 10.43 17.57
C HIS A 106 16.51 10.33 19.01
N HIS A 107 15.43 11.04 19.27
CA HIS A 107 14.83 11.08 20.61
C HIS A 107 13.91 9.89 20.85
N LYS A 108 13.72 9.49 22.13
CA LYS A 108 12.79 8.42 22.53
C LYS A 108 11.34 8.63 22.09
N LYS A 109 10.95 9.88 21.78
CA LYS A 109 9.60 10.27 21.28
C LYS A 109 9.58 10.53 19.78
N VAL A 110 10.44 9.84 19.02
CA VAL A 110 10.41 9.94 17.54
C VAL A 110 9.05 9.50 17.04
N ASP A 111 8.40 10.37 16.28
CA ASP A 111 7.07 10.14 15.73
C ASP A 111 7.04 9.94 14.20
N ASN A 112 8.19 10.17 13.52
CA ASN A 112 8.32 9.91 12.08
C ASN A 112 8.86 8.49 11.85
N LEU A 113 8.00 7.50 12.11
CA LEU A 113 8.32 6.08 11.98
C LEU A 113 7.67 5.50 10.73
N PRO A 114 8.23 4.40 10.18
CA PRO A 114 7.57 3.65 9.10
C PRO A 114 6.16 3.26 9.49
N PRO A 115 5.22 3.24 8.52
CA PRO A 115 3.85 2.85 8.83
C PRO A 115 3.77 1.40 9.29
N ASP A 116 3.21 1.21 10.48
CA ASP A 116 2.83 -0.10 10.99
C ASP A 116 1.38 -0.44 10.57
N ALA A 117 0.91 -1.63 10.94
CA ALA A 117 -0.44 -2.05 10.61
C ALA A 117 -1.50 -1.06 11.12
N ASN A 118 -1.34 -0.52 12.34
CA ASN A 118 -2.30 0.43 12.91
C ASN A 118 -2.38 1.73 12.12
N LYS A 119 -1.25 2.27 11.68
CA LYS A 119 -1.22 3.48 10.84
C LYS A 119 -1.85 3.23 9.47
N ILE A 120 -1.58 2.08 8.87
CA ILE A 120 -2.17 1.69 7.59
C ILE A 120 -3.68 1.55 7.73
N ILE A 121 -4.16 0.89 8.77
CA ILE A 121 -5.60 0.73 9.06
C ILE A 121 -6.27 2.10 9.23
N LYS A 122 -5.68 3.00 10.02
CA LYS A 122 -6.20 4.36 10.21
C LYS A 122 -6.26 5.14 8.89
N PHE A 123 -5.22 5.04 8.07
CA PHE A 123 -5.18 5.69 6.77
C PHE A 123 -6.31 5.19 5.87
N ILE A 124 -6.52 3.87 5.81
CA ILE A 124 -7.59 3.28 5.01
C ILE A 124 -8.95 3.77 5.49
N LYS A 125 -9.21 3.78 6.79
CA LYS A 125 -10.48 4.23 7.35
C LYS A 125 -10.73 5.72 7.16
N ASN A 126 -9.73 6.56 7.41
CA ASN A 126 -9.91 8.02 7.51
C ASN A 126 -9.68 8.74 6.19
N LYS A 127 -8.73 8.29 5.36
CA LYS A 127 -8.37 8.94 4.10
C LYS A 127 -9.00 8.27 2.89
N ILE A 128 -9.01 6.95 2.85
CA ILE A 128 -9.59 6.18 1.74
C ILE A 128 -11.08 5.95 1.97
N LYS A 129 -11.51 5.91 3.22
CA LYS A 129 -12.92 5.80 3.64
C LYS A 129 -13.58 4.49 3.20
N ILE A 130 -12.97 3.43 3.64
CA ILE A 130 -13.57 2.09 3.51
C ILE A 130 -14.32 1.71 4.76
#